data_b45c8c49a1ebc03a61d4f10628061908
#
_entry.id   b45c8c49a1ebc03a61d4f10628061908
#
_cell.length_a   1.000
_cell.length_b   1.000
_cell.length_c   1.000
_cell.angle_alpha   90.00
_cell.angle_beta   90.00
_cell.angle_gamma   90.00
#
_symmetry.space_group_name_H-M   'P 1'
#
loop_
_entity.id
_entity.type
_entity.pdbx_description
1 polymer ?
#
loop_
_entity_poly.entity_id
_entity_poly.type
_entity_poly.pdbx_seq_one_letter_code
_entity_poly.pdbx_strand_id
1 'polypeptide(L)'
;MKHLRFLQSLLLVCCLLSTTLLRAQTNELPRSTPEEQGVPSKALIAFFDSLTALPLTDMHSVVVMRHGKVIGEIYPAPYAPEYRHTMYSCSKTFVGVAVGLAIADNRLRLEDRVATFFPELLPDTISQGLADMTVRNLLTMASGVKPDWVMRSRCTDWVRTFLAKPVKAPGTQYAYDSMVSYMLSAIVQRVTGKKLTEYLQERVFTPMNVTEWAWEESPEGINTGGWGVHIQPESLAKFGQLLLDEGRWEGKQLIPAEWVREMGKKQIETGREPYGYQTWRCEYDGAIRADGALGQYVISVLDKDMVVVMTEATLGNGKDQRRLIWERLLPEVKDEPLPPSKDYQRLLKKQAAYKLPEVAGKATSAFAANWENKTIELGKNSYGWKSLRLNFGKKQVTMTVTGTDGKSYELPFGYKQWEKTAVDAYPPYSITPIDRFKGLEGPYWVAGSYGWISKEELQLKAHYVSWVSALEMTFRLVNGEVKIHVQTNYAKKPFTITGKFAE
;
A
#
# COMPACT_ATOMS: atom_id res chain seq x y z
N MET A 1 -44.48 -43.44 23.82
CA MET A 1 -43.03 -43.60 23.73
C MET A 1 -42.46 -43.50 22.31
N LYS A 2 -43.11 -44.04 21.27
CA LYS A 2 -42.60 -43.94 19.89
C LYS A 2 -42.59 -42.49 19.32
N HIS A 3 -43.61 -41.66 19.61
CA HIS A 3 -43.66 -40.28 19.17
C HIS A 3 -42.62 -39.34 19.82
N LEU A 4 -42.26 -39.62 21.08
CA LEU A 4 -41.26 -38.79 21.77
C LEU A 4 -39.83 -39.03 21.25
N ARG A 5 -39.52 -40.27 20.82
CA ARG A 5 -38.24 -40.58 20.17
C ARG A 5 -38.11 -40.01 18.77
N PHE A 6 -39.22 -39.91 18.03
CA PHE A 6 -39.22 -39.31 16.71
C PHE A 6 -39.03 -37.79 16.76
N LEU A 7 -39.64 -37.09 17.72
CA LEU A 7 -39.40 -35.65 17.95
C LEU A 7 -37.97 -35.37 18.42
N GLN A 8 -37.38 -36.22 19.29
CA GLN A 8 -36.01 -36.05 19.69
C GLN A 8 -35.00 -36.25 18.53
N SER A 9 -35.27 -37.21 17.62
CA SER A 9 -34.44 -37.44 16.45
C SER A 9 -34.57 -36.29 15.43
N LEU A 10 -35.76 -35.71 15.29
CA LEU A 10 -35.96 -34.55 14.40
C LEU A 10 -35.28 -33.29 14.95
N LEU A 11 -35.33 -33.07 16.26
CA LEU A 11 -34.59 -31.95 16.90
C LEU A 11 -33.07 -32.11 16.76
N LEU A 12 -32.54 -33.33 16.88
CA LEU A 12 -31.10 -33.61 16.74
C LEU A 12 -30.63 -33.36 15.29
N VAL A 13 -31.45 -33.76 14.30
CA VAL A 13 -31.14 -33.51 12.88
C VAL A 13 -31.24 -32.00 12.53
N CYS A 14 -32.21 -31.27 13.08
CA CYS A 14 -32.29 -29.81 12.93
C CYS A 14 -31.12 -29.10 13.63
N CYS A 15 -30.65 -29.54 14.78
CA CYS A 15 -29.47 -29.00 15.44
C CYS A 15 -28.18 -29.31 14.68
N LEU A 16 -28.05 -30.48 14.05
CA LEU A 16 -26.92 -30.82 13.21
C LEU A 16 -26.92 -30.07 11.87
N LEU A 17 -28.08 -29.76 11.31
CA LEU A 17 -28.23 -28.94 10.11
C LEU A 17 -28.04 -27.43 10.39
N SER A 18 -28.36 -26.95 11.59
CA SER A 18 -28.13 -25.55 11.97
C SER A 18 -26.68 -25.23 12.37
N THR A 19 -25.86 -26.22 12.71
CA THR A 19 -24.42 -26.00 12.97
C THR A 19 -23.58 -25.88 11.70
N THR A 20 -24.13 -26.20 10.53
CA THR A 20 -23.47 -26.01 9.24
C THR A 20 -23.75 -24.65 8.59
N LEU A 21 -24.64 -23.82 9.14
CA LEU A 21 -25.08 -22.54 8.54
C LEU A 21 -24.64 -21.29 9.30
N LEU A 22 -23.96 -21.42 10.45
CA LEU A 22 -23.32 -20.28 11.13
C LEU A 22 -21.79 -20.46 11.14
N ARG A 23 -21.17 -20.59 9.97
CA ARG A 23 -19.89 -19.97 9.80
C ARG A 23 -20.19 -18.46 9.79
N ALA A 24 -19.98 -17.80 10.93
CA ALA A 24 -19.68 -16.38 10.88
C ALA A 24 -18.63 -16.25 9.78
N GLN A 25 -18.92 -15.52 8.71
CA GLN A 25 -17.92 -15.17 7.71
C GLN A 25 -16.85 -14.40 8.48
N THR A 26 -15.84 -15.13 8.95
CA THR A 26 -14.63 -14.47 9.45
C THR A 26 -14.09 -13.72 8.27
N ASN A 27 -13.79 -12.44 8.47
CA ASN A 27 -13.22 -11.56 7.43
C ASN A 27 -11.84 -12.08 6.96
N GLU A 28 -11.34 -13.10 7.60
CA GLU A 28 -9.99 -13.64 7.47
C GLU A 28 -9.91 -14.75 6.42
N LEU A 29 -8.83 -14.74 5.65
CA LEU A 29 -8.47 -15.84 4.76
C LEU A 29 -8.20 -17.14 5.58
N PRO A 30 -8.48 -18.33 5.02
CA PRO A 30 -8.13 -19.56 5.68
C PRO A 30 -6.61 -19.69 5.84
N ARG A 31 -6.16 -20.26 6.97
CA ARG A 31 -4.75 -20.54 7.27
C ARG A 31 -4.49 -22.05 7.17
N SER A 32 -3.25 -22.40 6.83
CA SER A 32 -2.76 -23.77 6.78
C SER A 32 -1.30 -23.84 7.23
N THR A 33 -0.83 -25.00 7.62
CA THR A 33 0.61 -25.19 7.75
C THR A 33 1.26 -25.12 6.36
N PRO A 34 2.46 -24.57 6.24
CA PRO A 34 3.17 -24.54 4.95
C PRO A 34 3.36 -25.94 4.37
N GLU A 35 3.65 -26.92 5.22
CA GLU A 35 3.86 -28.31 4.82
C GLU A 35 2.63 -28.91 4.13
N GLU A 36 1.42 -28.68 4.67
CA GLU A 36 0.18 -29.12 4.01
C GLU A 36 -0.01 -28.53 2.62
N GLN A 37 0.64 -27.40 2.35
CA GLN A 37 0.61 -26.72 1.06
C GLN A 37 1.92 -26.92 0.28
N GLY A 38 2.71 -27.95 0.60
CA GLY A 38 3.93 -28.33 -0.13
C GLY A 38 5.10 -27.34 0.04
N VAL A 39 5.09 -26.48 1.05
CA VAL A 39 6.17 -25.52 1.30
C VAL A 39 6.82 -25.85 2.66
N PRO A 40 8.14 -26.09 2.72
CA PRO A 40 8.79 -26.30 4.01
C PRO A 40 8.75 -25.02 4.87
N SER A 41 8.36 -25.14 6.15
CA SER A 41 8.41 -24.00 7.10
C SER A 41 9.81 -23.37 7.18
N LYS A 42 10.88 -24.15 7.05
CA LYS A 42 12.27 -23.65 7.01
C LYS A 42 12.52 -22.70 5.83
N ALA A 43 11.87 -22.93 4.68
CA ALA A 43 12.00 -22.07 3.50
C ALA A 43 11.35 -20.69 3.75
N LEU A 44 10.16 -20.66 4.36
CA LEU A 44 9.51 -19.41 4.75
C LEU A 44 10.35 -18.65 5.79
N ILE A 45 10.93 -19.34 6.79
CA ILE A 45 11.84 -18.71 7.76
C ILE A 45 13.02 -18.03 7.03
N ALA A 46 13.68 -18.77 6.13
CA ALA A 46 14.83 -18.25 5.39
C ALA A 46 14.43 -17.08 4.48
N PHE A 47 13.26 -17.14 3.86
CA PHE A 47 12.71 -16.08 3.03
C PHE A 47 12.43 -14.82 3.84
N PHE A 48 11.72 -14.91 4.96
CA PHE A 48 11.42 -13.77 5.84
C PHE A 48 12.69 -13.16 6.46
N ASP A 49 13.63 -13.99 6.93
CA ASP A 49 14.92 -13.53 7.43
C ASP A 49 15.69 -12.76 6.35
N SER A 50 15.67 -13.24 5.10
CA SER A 50 16.35 -12.58 3.99
C SER A 50 15.70 -11.24 3.62
N LEU A 51 14.36 -11.17 3.60
CA LEU A 51 13.63 -9.94 3.32
C LEU A 51 13.87 -8.88 4.40
N THR A 52 13.79 -9.26 5.66
CA THR A 52 13.96 -8.32 6.79
C THR A 52 15.41 -7.88 6.99
N ALA A 53 16.38 -8.57 6.37
CA ALA A 53 17.80 -8.21 6.38
C ALA A 53 18.22 -7.33 5.18
N LEU A 54 17.31 -7.02 4.24
CA LEU A 54 17.65 -6.17 3.10
C LEU A 54 18.05 -4.76 3.56
N PRO A 55 19.17 -4.24 3.06
CA PRO A 55 19.63 -2.91 3.43
C PRO A 55 18.67 -1.81 2.90
N LEU A 56 18.60 -0.71 3.62
CA LEU A 56 17.77 0.45 3.28
C LEU A 56 16.28 0.09 3.08
N THR A 57 15.82 -0.94 3.79
CA THR A 57 14.45 -1.46 3.68
C THR A 57 13.85 -1.61 5.08
N ASP A 58 12.75 -0.91 5.32
CA ASP A 58 11.84 -1.14 6.44
C ASP A 58 10.72 -2.05 5.93
N MET A 59 10.75 -3.35 6.26
CA MET A 59 9.69 -4.30 5.92
C MET A 59 8.49 -4.08 6.85
N HIS A 60 7.31 -3.83 6.30
CA HIS A 60 6.10 -3.54 7.07
C HIS A 60 5.17 -4.75 7.16
N SER A 61 4.96 -5.47 6.07
CA SER A 61 4.25 -6.74 6.07
C SER A 61 4.67 -7.65 4.93
N VAL A 62 4.57 -8.95 5.16
CA VAL A 62 4.62 -9.98 4.11
C VAL A 62 3.51 -10.97 4.37
N VAL A 63 2.73 -11.30 3.34
CA VAL A 63 1.73 -12.38 3.38
C VAL A 63 2.02 -13.34 2.24
N VAL A 64 2.16 -14.62 2.54
CA VAL A 64 2.36 -15.69 1.57
C VAL A 64 1.18 -16.63 1.61
N MET A 65 0.53 -16.80 0.46
CA MET A 65 -0.58 -17.73 0.27
C MET A 65 -0.21 -18.83 -0.71
N ARG A 66 -0.80 -19.99 -0.54
CA ARG A 66 -0.82 -21.07 -1.53
C ARG A 66 -2.13 -21.83 -1.46
N HIS A 67 -2.67 -22.22 -2.64
CA HIS A 67 -3.96 -22.92 -2.77
C HIS A 67 -5.08 -22.19 -1.99
N GLY A 68 -5.12 -20.87 -2.08
CA GLY A 68 -6.11 -20.03 -1.40
C GLY A 68 -5.96 -19.90 0.13
N LYS A 69 -4.87 -20.39 0.73
CA LYS A 69 -4.64 -20.38 2.18
C LYS A 69 -3.37 -19.59 2.52
N VAL A 70 -3.42 -18.81 3.59
CA VAL A 70 -2.21 -18.17 4.15
C VAL A 70 -1.34 -19.24 4.80
N ILE A 71 -0.10 -19.36 4.36
CA ILE A 71 0.89 -20.32 4.84
C ILE A 71 2.01 -19.67 5.65
N GLY A 72 2.09 -18.33 5.62
CA GLY A 72 3.02 -17.57 6.43
C GLY A 72 2.79 -16.08 6.26
N GLU A 73 2.92 -15.34 7.35
CA GLU A 73 2.74 -13.90 7.37
C GLU A 73 3.62 -13.26 8.44
N ILE A 74 4.14 -12.08 8.18
CA ILE A 74 4.87 -11.28 9.16
C ILE A 74 4.40 -9.83 9.11
N TYR A 75 4.35 -9.23 10.29
CA TYR A 75 4.08 -7.81 10.51
C TYR A 75 5.12 -7.29 11.50
N PRO A 76 6.33 -6.94 11.03
CA PRO A 76 7.37 -6.46 11.93
C PRO A 76 6.88 -5.27 12.76
N ALA A 77 6.90 -5.41 14.10
CA ALA A 77 6.47 -4.32 14.97
C ALA A 77 7.25 -3.03 14.65
N PRO A 78 6.58 -1.85 14.59
CA PRO A 78 5.25 -1.55 15.14
C PRO A 78 4.06 -1.80 14.20
N TYR A 79 4.27 -2.34 12.99
CA TYR A 79 3.19 -2.64 12.06
C TYR A 79 2.34 -3.82 12.53
N ALA A 80 1.11 -3.91 12.03
CA ALA A 80 0.15 -4.95 12.41
C ALA A 80 -0.89 -5.15 11.28
N PRO A 81 -1.58 -6.30 11.24
CA PRO A 81 -2.50 -6.64 10.14
C PRO A 81 -3.69 -5.70 9.98
N GLU A 82 -4.13 -5.06 11.07
CA GLU A 82 -5.28 -4.15 11.09
C GLU A 82 -5.03 -2.80 10.40
N TYR A 83 -3.77 -2.42 10.16
CA TYR A 83 -3.48 -1.12 9.55
C TYR A 83 -3.59 -1.19 8.02
N ARG A 84 -4.30 -0.21 7.45
CA ARG A 84 -4.23 0.05 6.01
C ARG A 84 -2.84 0.56 5.65
N HIS A 85 -2.37 0.23 4.47
CA HIS A 85 -1.08 0.69 3.96
C HIS A 85 -1.26 1.38 2.61
N THR A 86 -0.49 2.44 2.34
CA THR A 86 -0.50 3.10 1.03
C THR A 86 0.19 2.23 -0.02
N MET A 87 -0.47 2.03 -1.15
CA MET A 87 -0.01 1.09 -2.18
C MET A 87 0.61 1.75 -3.41
N TYR A 88 0.65 3.07 -3.45
CA TYR A 88 1.19 3.78 -4.62
C TYR A 88 0.65 3.20 -5.95
N SER A 89 1.56 2.89 -6.87
CA SER A 89 1.20 2.44 -8.23
C SER A 89 0.56 1.06 -8.32
N CYS A 90 0.51 0.26 -7.24
CA CYS A 90 -0.36 -0.93 -7.21
C CYS A 90 -1.81 -0.57 -7.53
N SER A 91 -2.22 0.68 -7.23
CA SER A 91 -3.55 1.23 -7.57
C SER A 91 -3.92 1.05 -9.04
N LYS A 92 -2.95 1.07 -9.93
CA LYS A 92 -3.18 0.93 -11.38
C LYS A 92 -3.82 -0.41 -11.75
N THR A 93 -3.45 -1.49 -11.08
CA THR A 93 -4.02 -2.81 -11.35
C THR A 93 -5.51 -2.85 -10.95
N PHE A 94 -5.89 -2.16 -9.88
CA PHE A 94 -7.31 -1.98 -9.53
C PHE A 94 -8.07 -1.18 -10.58
N VAL A 95 -7.44 -0.15 -11.18
CA VAL A 95 -8.02 0.57 -12.33
C VAL A 95 -8.22 -0.35 -13.53
N GLY A 96 -7.24 -1.20 -13.83
CA GLY A 96 -7.35 -2.20 -14.89
C GLY A 96 -8.56 -3.12 -14.69
N VAL A 97 -8.79 -3.56 -13.45
CA VAL A 97 -9.98 -4.34 -13.08
C VAL A 97 -11.27 -3.55 -13.32
N ALA A 98 -11.33 -2.28 -12.86
CA ALA A 98 -12.53 -1.45 -13.04
C ALA A 98 -12.86 -1.20 -14.51
N VAL A 99 -11.84 -0.98 -15.35
CA VAL A 99 -12.02 -0.85 -16.81
C VAL A 99 -12.61 -2.14 -17.41
N GLY A 100 -12.09 -3.31 -17.01
CA GLY A 100 -12.62 -4.59 -17.47
C GLY A 100 -14.07 -4.84 -17.08
N LEU A 101 -14.44 -4.44 -15.88
CA LEU A 101 -15.84 -4.49 -15.44
C LEU A 101 -16.73 -3.55 -16.24
N ALA A 102 -16.28 -2.33 -16.54
CA ALA A 102 -17.04 -1.39 -17.37
C ALA A 102 -17.22 -1.90 -18.82
N ILE A 103 -16.21 -2.61 -19.34
CA ILE A 103 -16.30 -3.28 -20.65
C ILE A 103 -17.32 -4.44 -20.60
N ALA A 104 -17.27 -5.26 -19.56
CA ALA A 104 -18.22 -6.35 -19.37
C ALA A 104 -19.68 -5.86 -19.21
N ASP A 105 -19.86 -4.68 -18.63
CA ASP A 105 -21.15 -4.01 -18.52
C ASP A 105 -21.58 -3.30 -19.82
N ASN A 106 -20.85 -3.45 -20.92
CA ASN A 106 -21.09 -2.78 -22.21
C ASN A 106 -21.10 -1.26 -22.13
N ARG A 107 -20.41 -0.66 -21.15
CA ARG A 107 -20.30 0.79 -20.95
C ARG A 107 -19.06 1.40 -21.59
N LEU A 108 -18.10 0.57 -21.98
CA LEU A 108 -16.78 0.97 -22.48
C LEU A 108 -16.25 -0.08 -23.45
N ARG A 109 -15.44 0.36 -24.42
CA ARG A 109 -14.72 -0.51 -25.36
C ARG A 109 -13.25 -0.10 -25.40
N LEU A 110 -12.38 -1.06 -25.71
CA LEU A 110 -10.95 -0.79 -25.84
C LEU A 110 -10.62 0.27 -26.91
N GLU A 111 -11.40 0.30 -27.98
CA GLU A 111 -11.19 1.18 -29.14
C GLU A 111 -11.92 2.53 -29.01
N ASP A 112 -12.66 2.76 -27.94
CA ASP A 112 -13.32 4.04 -27.72
C ASP A 112 -12.28 5.15 -27.61
N ARG A 113 -12.55 6.29 -28.27
CA ARG A 113 -11.66 7.46 -28.33
C ARG A 113 -11.74 8.24 -27.02
N VAL A 114 -10.59 8.52 -26.41
CA VAL A 114 -10.50 9.22 -25.12
C VAL A 114 -11.18 10.60 -25.16
N ALA A 115 -11.02 11.32 -26.28
CA ALA A 115 -11.60 12.65 -26.46
C ALA A 115 -13.15 12.65 -26.39
N THR A 116 -13.81 11.54 -26.73
CA THR A 116 -15.27 11.48 -26.76
C THR A 116 -15.92 11.45 -25.36
N PHE A 117 -15.14 11.12 -24.32
CA PHE A 117 -15.68 11.08 -22.96
C PHE A 117 -15.77 12.45 -22.29
N PHE A 118 -15.02 13.44 -22.78
CA PHE A 118 -14.93 14.77 -22.16
C PHE A 118 -15.01 15.90 -23.20
N PRO A 119 -16.06 15.94 -24.04
CA PRO A 119 -16.17 16.94 -25.13
C PRO A 119 -16.11 18.38 -24.61
N GLU A 120 -16.64 18.63 -23.41
CA GLU A 120 -16.68 19.93 -22.76
C GLU A 120 -15.32 20.39 -22.19
N LEU A 121 -14.34 19.49 -22.11
CA LEU A 121 -12.99 19.76 -21.58
C LEU A 121 -11.91 19.79 -22.67
N LEU A 122 -12.29 19.58 -23.93
CA LEU A 122 -11.36 19.58 -25.04
C LEU A 122 -10.79 20.98 -25.32
N PRO A 123 -9.56 21.09 -25.81
CA PRO A 123 -9.05 22.35 -26.32
C PRO A 123 -9.76 22.76 -27.63
N ASP A 124 -9.72 24.04 -27.99
CA ASP A 124 -10.35 24.57 -29.21
C ASP A 124 -9.86 23.86 -30.48
N THR A 125 -8.61 23.40 -30.49
CA THR A 125 -8.02 22.61 -31.58
C THR A 125 -7.54 21.27 -31.04
N ILE A 126 -8.07 20.16 -31.56
CA ILE A 126 -7.70 18.81 -31.21
C ILE A 126 -6.58 18.35 -32.18
N SER A 127 -5.45 17.89 -31.60
CA SER A 127 -4.41 17.24 -32.41
C SER A 127 -4.89 15.88 -32.93
N GLN A 128 -4.38 15.43 -34.09
CA GLN A 128 -4.68 14.11 -34.62
C GLN A 128 -4.35 13.01 -33.61
N GLY A 129 -3.24 13.13 -32.88
CA GLY A 129 -2.88 12.15 -31.85
C GLY A 129 -3.92 12.07 -30.72
N LEU A 130 -4.49 13.20 -30.26
CA LEU A 130 -5.56 13.18 -29.26
C LEU A 130 -6.83 12.58 -29.84
N ALA A 131 -7.18 12.90 -31.08
CA ALA A 131 -8.34 12.32 -31.78
C ALA A 131 -8.21 10.79 -31.94
N ASP A 132 -7.01 10.29 -32.10
CA ASP A 132 -6.72 8.86 -32.31
C ASP A 132 -6.49 8.07 -31.01
N MET A 133 -6.25 8.74 -29.89
CA MET A 133 -5.99 8.08 -28.60
C MET A 133 -7.18 7.27 -28.14
N THR A 134 -6.95 5.97 -27.84
CA THR A 134 -7.98 5.03 -27.38
C THR A 134 -7.80 4.65 -25.91
N VAL A 135 -8.82 4.03 -25.32
CA VAL A 135 -8.77 3.42 -23.99
C VAL A 135 -7.66 2.37 -23.92
N ARG A 136 -7.45 1.56 -24.98
CA ARG A 136 -6.35 0.60 -25.08
C ARG A 136 -4.99 1.29 -24.92
N ASN A 137 -4.80 2.45 -25.54
CA ASN A 137 -3.54 3.18 -25.44
C ASN A 137 -3.25 3.66 -24.02
N LEU A 138 -4.29 4.02 -23.26
CA LEU A 138 -4.17 4.34 -21.84
C LEU A 138 -3.85 3.08 -21.00
N LEU A 139 -4.54 1.96 -21.23
CA LEU A 139 -4.33 0.71 -20.51
C LEU A 139 -2.89 0.19 -20.66
N THR A 140 -2.29 0.37 -21.83
CA THR A 140 -0.94 -0.10 -22.15
C THR A 140 0.16 0.91 -21.86
N MET A 141 -0.16 2.07 -21.25
CA MET A 141 0.82 3.17 -21.05
C MET A 141 1.45 3.67 -22.35
N ALA A 142 0.67 3.68 -23.43
CA ALA A 142 1.11 4.12 -24.75
C ALA A 142 0.25 5.29 -25.27
N SER A 143 -0.08 6.25 -24.39
CA SER A 143 -0.92 7.40 -24.72
C SER A 143 -0.33 8.34 -25.78
N GLY A 144 1.01 8.32 -25.97
CA GLY A 144 1.71 9.29 -26.79
C GLY A 144 1.88 10.67 -26.13
N VAL A 145 1.42 10.85 -24.90
CA VAL A 145 1.65 12.04 -24.08
C VAL A 145 2.99 11.90 -23.37
N LYS A 146 3.78 12.98 -23.34
CA LYS A 146 5.00 13.01 -22.52
C LYS A 146 4.62 12.99 -21.04
N PRO A 147 5.08 12.01 -20.25
CA PRO A 147 4.78 11.93 -18.82
C PRO A 147 5.21 13.18 -18.07
N ASP A 148 4.36 13.67 -17.18
CA ASP A 148 4.69 14.73 -16.24
C ASP A 148 4.00 14.47 -14.87
N TRP A 149 4.29 15.37 -13.94
CA TRP A 149 3.79 15.26 -12.57
C TRP A 149 2.77 16.37 -12.28
N VAL A 150 1.72 16.48 -13.11
CA VAL A 150 0.63 17.49 -12.93
C VAL A 150 0.11 17.49 -11.50
N MET A 151 -0.03 16.29 -10.89
CA MET A 151 -0.44 16.15 -9.50
C MET A 151 0.48 16.85 -8.48
N ARG A 152 1.69 17.26 -8.86
CA ARG A 152 2.61 18.03 -7.99
C ARG A 152 2.52 19.54 -8.23
N SER A 153 1.78 19.96 -9.23
CA SER A 153 1.53 21.38 -9.52
C SER A 153 0.36 21.91 -8.70
N ARG A 154 0.09 23.20 -8.83
CA ARG A 154 -1.11 23.84 -8.26
C ARG A 154 -2.36 23.69 -9.14
N CYS A 155 -2.27 22.87 -10.18
CA CYS A 155 -3.39 22.62 -11.09
C CYS A 155 -4.50 21.84 -10.35
N THR A 156 -5.73 22.27 -10.52
CA THR A 156 -6.94 21.62 -9.94
C THR A 156 -7.83 21.01 -11.01
N ASP A 157 -7.48 21.13 -12.29
CA ASP A 157 -8.24 20.67 -13.46
C ASP A 157 -7.37 19.66 -14.26
N TRP A 158 -7.24 18.46 -13.72
CA TRP A 158 -6.28 17.48 -14.23
C TRP A 158 -6.74 16.84 -15.54
N VAL A 159 -8.04 16.60 -15.73
CA VAL A 159 -8.58 16.03 -16.97
C VAL A 159 -8.31 17.01 -18.13
N ARG A 160 -8.72 18.29 -18.00
CA ARG A 160 -8.48 19.31 -19.00
C ARG A 160 -6.98 19.49 -19.29
N THR A 161 -6.17 19.52 -18.24
CA THR A 161 -4.70 19.66 -18.36
C THR A 161 -4.10 18.50 -19.15
N PHE A 162 -4.58 17.25 -18.92
CA PHE A 162 -4.12 16.09 -19.69
C PHE A 162 -4.52 16.21 -21.17
N LEU A 163 -5.78 16.56 -21.46
CA LEU A 163 -6.31 16.64 -22.82
C LEU A 163 -5.67 17.79 -23.63
N ALA A 164 -5.17 18.83 -22.97
CA ALA A 164 -4.49 19.95 -23.63
C ALA A 164 -3.03 19.65 -24.00
N LYS A 165 -2.47 18.50 -23.60
CA LYS A 165 -1.08 18.16 -23.91
C LYS A 165 -0.88 17.71 -25.36
N PRO A 166 0.32 17.96 -25.92
CA PRO A 166 0.70 17.37 -27.20
C PRO A 166 0.70 15.85 -27.14
N VAL A 167 0.06 15.21 -28.12
CA VAL A 167 -0.02 13.77 -28.27
C VAL A 167 0.70 13.34 -29.55
N LYS A 168 1.64 12.39 -29.44
CA LYS A 168 2.42 11.88 -30.57
C LYS A 168 2.22 10.37 -30.72
N ALA A 169 1.71 9.94 -31.87
CA ALA A 169 1.61 8.52 -32.26
C ALA A 169 1.14 7.59 -31.10
N PRO A 170 -0.10 7.75 -30.58
CA PRO A 170 -0.61 6.88 -29.52
C PRO A 170 -0.56 5.41 -29.94
N GLY A 171 -0.27 4.50 -28.99
CA GLY A 171 -0.16 3.07 -29.22
C GLY A 171 1.20 2.58 -29.67
N THR A 172 2.18 3.45 -29.94
CA THR A 172 3.47 3.04 -30.54
C THR A 172 4.60 2.88 -29.53
N GLN A 173 4.62 3.67 -28.47
CA GLN A 173 5.70 3.67 -27.48
C GLN A 173 5.18 3.65 -26.05
N TYR A 174 5.79 2.80 -25.27
CA TYR A 174 5.54 2.74 -23.82
C TYR A 174 6.14 3.98 -23.13
N ALA A 175 5.31 4.66 -22.34
CA ALA A 175 5.74 5.75 -21.47
C ALA A 175 4.92 5.73 -20.18
N TYR A 176 5.53 5.22 -19.12
CA TYR A 176 4.85 5.07 -17.82
C TYR A 176 4.43 6.41 -17.25
N ASP A 177 3.12 6.62 -17.12
CA ASP A 177 2.54 7.86 -16.63
C ASP A 177 1.34 7.60 -15.71
N SER A 178 1.40 8.14 -14.49
CA SER A 178 0.30 8.04 -13.52
C SER A 178 -0.94 8.82 -13.95
N MET A 179 -0.78 9.87 -14.76
CA MET A 179 -1.92 10.63 -15.28
C MET A 179 -2.73 9.84 -16.31
N VAL A 180 -2.11 8.90 -17.01
CA VAL A 180 -2.80 7.95 -17.90
C VAL A 180 -3.78 7.08 -17.12
N SER A 181 -3.37 6.58 -15.95
CA SER A 181 -4.26 5.79 -15.08
C SER A 181 -5.33 6.66 -14.42
N TYR A 182 -5.02 7.93 -14.12
CA TYR A 182 -6.02 8.91 -13.68
C TYR A 182 -7.09 9.13 -14.75
N MET A 183 -6.71 9.25 -16.02
CA MET A 183 -7.68 9.37 -17.13
C MET A 183 -8.57 8.13 -17.24
N LEU A 184 -8.04 6.92 -17.04
CA LEU A 184 -8.86 5.70 -16.97
C LEU A 184 -9.86 5.75 -15.79
N SER A 185 -9.43 6.24 -14.62
CA SER A 185 -10.31 6.48 -13.48
C SER A 185 -11.44 7.46 -13.83
N ALA A 186 -11.09 8.58 -14.44
CA ALA A 186 -12.06 9.58 -14.88
C ALA A 186 -13.07 9.03 -15.91
N ILE A 187 -12.59 8.20 -16.86
CA ILE A 187 -13.44 7.55 -17.86
C ILE A 187 -14.39 6.57 -17.17
N VAL A 188 -13.92 5.71 -16.27
CA VAL A 188 -14.77 4.77 -15.53
C VAL A 188 -15.83 5.53 -14.74
N GLN A 189 -15.47 6.60 -14.02
CA GLN A 189 -16.44 7.43 -13.32
C GLN A 189 -17.46 8.06 -14.28
N ARG A 190 -17.04 8.53 -15.44
CA ARG A 190 -17.93 9.13 -16.46
C ARG A 190 -18.95 8.14 -17.00
N VAL A 191 -18.52 6.92 -17.35
CA VAL A 191 -19.41 5.94 -17.99
C VAL A 191 -20.27 5.16 -17.00
N THR A 192 -19.83 5.03 -15.74
CA THR A 192 -20.58 4.30 -14.71
C THR A 192 -21.42 5.20 -13.82
N GLY A 193 -21.09 6.50 -13.73
CA GLY A 193 -21.67 7.43 -12.78
C GLY A 193 -21.18 7.24 -11.34
N LYS A 194 -20.19 6.37 -11.11
CA LYS A 194 -19.66 5.99 -9.79
C LYS A 194 -18.16 6.24 -9.73
N LYS A 195 -17.66 6.72 -8.58
CA LYS A 195 -16.21 6.72 -8.30
C LYS A 195 -15.65 5.31 -8.36
N LEU A 196 -14.34 5.15 -8.60
CA LEU A 196 -13.70 3.83 -8.55
C LEU A 196 -13.92 3.12 -7.21
N THR A 197 -13.87 3.86 -6.10
CA THR A 197 -14.14 3.33 -4.77
C THR A 197 -15.54 2.73 -4.67
N GLU A 198 -16.56 3.41 -5.15
CA GLU A 198 -17.94 2.93 -5.13
C GLU A 198 -18.14 1.73 -6.07
N TYR A 199 -17.60 1.83 -7.28
CA TYR A 199 -17.76 0.81 -8.31
C TYR A 199 -17.05 -0.49 -7.94
N LEU A 200 -15.80 -0.41 -7.46
CA LEU A 200 -15.05 -1.59 -7.00
C LEU A 200 -15.60 -2.15 -5.68
N GLN A 201 -16.07 -1.30 -4.76
CA GLN A 201 -16.71 -1.78 -3.53
C GLN A 201 -17.89 -2.68 -3.84
N GLU A 202 -18.79 -2.23 -4.71
CA GLU A 202 -19.99 -2.99 -5.09
C GLU A 202 -19.65 -4.28 -5.82
N ARG A 203 -18.77 -4.21 -6.81
CA ARG A 203 -18.54 -5.28 -7.78
C ARG A 203 -17.52 -6.33 -7.33
N VAL A 204 -16.56 -5.93 -6.47
CA VAL A 204 -15.41 -6.75 -6.11
C VAL A 204 -15.28 -6.89 -4.60
N PHE A 205 -15.20 -5.78 -3.87
CA PHE A 205 -14.79 -5.83 -2.49
C PHE A 205 -15.90 -6.26 -1.53
N THR A 206 -17.15 -5.88 -1.78
CA THR A 206 -18.29 -6.40 -0.97
C THR A 206 -18.40 -7.92 -1.07
N PRO A 207 -18.38 -8.54 -2.28
CA PRO A 207 -18.35 -10.00 -2.39
C PRO A 207 -17.15 -10.68 -1.70
N MET A 208 -16.02 -9.99 -1.59
CA MET A 208 -14.80 -10.49 -0.95
C MET A 208 -14.71 -10.13 0.53
N ASN A 209 -15.75 -9.50 1.08
CA ASN A 209 -15.77 -8.99 2.44
C ASN A 209 -14.54 -8.12 2.76
N VAL A 210 -14.23 -7.16 1.89
CA VAL A 210 -13.19 -6.15 2.07
C VAL A 210 -13.85 -4.82 2.39
N THR A 211 -13.65 -4.32 3.62
CA THR A 211 -14.29 -3.10 4.13
C THR A 211 -13.29 -1.99 4.46
N GLU A 212 -12.06 -2.39 4.86
CA GLU A 212 -11.03 -1.48 5.35
C GLU A 212 -10.09 -1.05 4.22
N TRP A 213 -10.55 -0.12 3.39
CA TRP A 213 -9.76 0.47 2.32
C TRP A 213 -10.24 1.89 1.99
N ALA A 214 -9.40 2.67 1.33
CA ALA A 214 -9.72 4.02 0.86
C ALA A 214 -8.89 4.35 -0.38
N TRP A 215 -9.23 5.43 -1.07
CA TRP A 215 -8.50 5.89 -2.24
C TRP A 215 -8.44 7.42 -2.28
N GLU A 216 -7.24 7.97 -2.46
CA GLU A 216 -7.04 9.40 -2.65
C GLU A 216 -7.84 9.93 -3.85
N GLU A 217 -8.33 11.16 -3.73
CA GLU A 217 -9.05 11.87 -4.79
C GLU A 217 -8.25 13.07 -5.31
N SER A 218 -8.48 13.40 -6.57
CA SER A 218 -8.04 14.66 -7.16
C SER A 218 -8.86 15.84 -6.62
N PRO A 219 -8.44 17.09 -6.86
CA PRO A 219 -9.27 18.25 -6.56
C PRO A 219 -10.65 18.20 -7.21
N GLU A 220 -10.78 17.54 -8.38
CA GLU A 220 -12.03 17.33 -9.12
C GLU A 220 -12.96 16.29 -8.49
N GLY A 221 -12.51 15.57 -7.43
CA GLY A 221 -13.29 14.51 -6.79
C GLY A 221 -13.27 13.17 -7.53
N ILE A 222 -12.26 12.95 -8.35
CA ILE A 222 -12.01 11.69 -9.07
C ILE A 222 -10.91 10.92 -8.34
N ASN A 223 -11.07 9.61 -8.11
CA ASN A 223 -10.01 8.81 -7.52
C ASN A 223 -8.75 8.86 -8.38
N THR A 224 -7.56 9.00 -7.76
CA THR A 224 -6.31 9.32 -8.47
C THR A 224 -5.83 8.28 -9.47
N GLY A 225 -6.34 7.03 -9.41
CA GLY A 225 -6.09 5.96 -10.36
C GLY A 225 -4.64 5.49 -10.43
N GLY A 226 -3.70 6.40 -10.64
CA GLY A 226 -2.28 6.09 -10.76
C GLY A 226 -1.57 5.78 -9.44
N TRP A 227 -2.18 6.12 -8.31
CA TRP A 227 -1.76 5.88 -6.93
C TRP A 227 -2.98 6.05 -6.00
N GLY A 228 -2.79 5.99 -4.71
CA GLY A 228 -3.77 6.48 -3.73
C GLY A 228 -4.61 5.41 -3.06
N VAL A 229 -4.50 4.14 -3.44
CA VAL A 229 -5.14 3.04 -2.68
C VAL A 229 -4.44 2.85 -1.34
N HIS A 230 -5.26 2.80 -0.29
CA HIS A 230 -4.90 2.43 1.08
C HIS A 230 -5.74 1.24 1.51
N ILE A 231 -5.12 0.12 1.85
CA ILE A 231 -5.80 -1.15 2.06
C ILE A 231 -4.98 -2.04 3.00
N GLN A 232 -5.65 -2.94 3.71
CA GLN A 232 -5.00 -3.91 4.59
C GLN A 232 -4.23 -4.98 3.80
N PRO A 233 -3.10 -5.50 4.33
CA PRO A 233 -2.30 -6.54 3.67
C PRO A 233 -3.07 -7.82 3.33
N GLU A 234 -3.96 -8.28 4.22
CA GLU A 234 -4.80 -9.45 3.95
C GLU A 234 -5.79 -9.20 2.81
N SER A 235 -6.35 -8.00 2.72
CA SER A 235 -7.23 -7.62 1.60
C SER A 235 -6.47 -7.56 0.27
N LEU A 236 -5.18 -7.18 0.29
CA LEU A 236 -4.30 -7.29 -0.88
C LEU A 236 -4.05 -8.75 -1.28
N ALA A 237 -3.91 -9.65 -0.29
CA ALA A 237 -3.75 -11.08 -0.55
C ALA A 237 -5.01 -11.67 -1.19
N LYS A 238 -6.21 -11.29 -0.73
CA LYS A 238 -7.49 -11.61 -1.40
C LYS A 238 -7.51 -11.11 -2.84
N PHE A 239 -7.07 -9.87 -3.08
CA PHE A 239 -7.01 -9.32 -4.44
C PHE A 239 -6.02 -10.08 -5.34
N GLY A 240 -4.85 -10.44 -4.82
CA GLY A 240 -3.88 -11.29 -5.53
C GLY A 240 -4.46 -12.66 -5.88
N GLN A 241 -5.19 -13.29 -4.94
CA GLN A 241 -5.87 -14.57 -5.18
C GLN A 241 -6.98 -14.43 -6.22
N LEU A 242 -7.77 -13.34 -6.18
CA LEU A 242 -8.78 -13.07 -7.20
C LEU A 242 -8.17 -13.01 -8.62
N LEU A 243 -7.00 -12.38 -8.78
CA LEU A 243 -6.31 -12.34 -10.08
C LEU A 243 -5.74 -13.71 -10.47
N LEU A 244 -5.21 -14.46 -9.49
CA LEU A 244 -4.69 -15.81 -9.69
C LEU A 244 -5.78 -16.77 -10.16
N ASP A 245 -6.98 -16.66 -9.58
CA ASP A 245 -8.17 -17.46 -9.92
C ASP A 245 -8.96 -16.89 -11.11
N GLU A 246 -8.31 -16.12 -11.97
CA GLU A 246 -8.91 -15.53 -13.17
C GLU A 246 -10.23 -14.78 -12.88
N GLY A 247 -10.27 -14.03 -11.79
CA GLY A 247 -11.41 -13.22 -11.39
C GLY A 247 -12.55 -13.97 -10.69
N ARG A 248 -12.30 -15.21 -10.28
CA ARG A 248 -13.25 -16.04 -9.50
C ARG A 248 -13.00 -15.92 -8.02
N TRP A 249 -14.05 -15.77 -7.24
CA TRP A 249 -14.01 -15.73 -5.77
C TRP A 249 -15.14 -16.57 -5.19
N GLU A 250 -14.83 -17.55 -4.34
CA GLU A 250 -15.80 -18.47 -3.72
C GLU A 250 -16.84 -19.02 -4.73
N GLY A 251 -16.36 -19.45 -5.89
CA GLY A 251 -17.16 -20.02 -6.96
C GLY A 251 -17.91 -19.00 -7.85
N LYS A 252 -17.90 -17.71 -7.51
CA LYS A 252 -18.53 -16.64 -8.29
C LYS A 252 -17.50 -15.95 -9.19
N GLN A 253 -17.85 -15.73 -10.46
CA GLN A 253 -17.06 -14.92 -11.38
C GLN A 253 -17.34 -13.44 -11.10
N LEU A 254 -16.37 -12.74 -10.46
CA LEU A 254 -16.47 -11.31 -10.17
C LEU A 254 -15.92 -10.45 -11.31
N ILE A 255 -14.83 -10.90 -11.95
CA ILE A 255 -14.19 -10.24 -13.10
C ILE A 255 -14.15 -11.26 -14.24
N PRO A 256 -14.49 -10.90 -15.49
CA PRO A 256 -14.41 -11.85 -16.60
C PRO A 256 -13.02 -12.51 -16.70
N ALA A 257 -12.97 -13.83 -16.78
CA ALA A 257 -11.71 -14.59 -16.79
C ALA A 257 -10.81 -14.19 -17.95
N GLU A 258 -11.37 -13.98 -19.14
CA GLU A 258 -10.61 -13.53 -20.30
C GLU A 258 -9.97 -12.16 -20.06
N TRP A 259 -10.67 -11.24 -19.37
CA TRP A 259 -10.12 -9.94 -19.04
C TRP A 259 -8.91 -10.04 -18.11
N VAL A 260 -8.97 -10.89 -17.09
CA VAL A 260 -7.85 -11.10 -16.16
C VAL A 260 -6.64 -11.67 -16.91
N ARG A 261 -6.87 -12.62 -17.82
CA ARG A 261 -5.80 -13.16 -18.70
C ARG A 261 -5.19 -12.07 -19.58
N GLU A 262 -6.01 -11.23 -20.21
CA GLU A 262 -5.53 -10.11 -21.05
C GLU A 262 -4.79 -9.05 -20.23
N MET A 263 -5.22 -8.77 -18.97
CA MET A 263 -4.49 -7.87 -18.06
C MET A 263 -3.08 -8.37 -17.80
N GLY A 264 -2.89 -9.67 -17.57
CA GLY A 264 -1.60 -10.29 -17.28
C GLY A 264 -0.75 -10.62 -18.52
N LYS A 265 -1.32 -10.52 -19.73
CA LYS A 265 -0.62 -10.80 -20.96
C LYS A 265 0.25 -9.62 -21.40
N LYS A 266 1.38 -9.91 -22.03
CA LYS A 266 2.21 -8.88 -22.66
C LYS A 266 1.41 -8.14 -23.73
N GLN A 267 1.14 -6.85 -23.51
CA GLN A 267 0.46 -5.98 -24.47
C GLN A 267 1.43 -5.01 -25.15
N ILE A 268 2.54 -4.66 -24.47
CA ILE A 268 3.54 -3.74 -25.01
C ILE A 268 4.93 -4.06 -24.44
N GLU A 269 5.96 -3.77 -25.25
CA GLU A 269 7.36 -3.80 -24.82
C GLU A 269 7.74 -2.54 -24.04
N THR A 270 8.51 -2.71 -22.98
CA THR A 270 8.91 -1.58 -22.10
C THR A 270 10.43 -1.35 -22.08
N GLY A 271 11.22 -2.25 -22.70
CA GLY A 271 12.69 -2.29 -22.54
C GLY A 271 13.15 -2.93 -21.21
N ARG A 272 12.22 -3.43 -20.41
CA ARG A 272 12.40 -4.25 -19.21
C ARG A 272 11.28 -5.28 -19.12
N GLU A 273 10.76 -5.60 -17.95
CA GLU A 273 9.65 -6.55 -17.82
C GLU A 273 8.42 -6.10 -18.64
N PRO A 274 7.76 -7.00 -19.38
CA PRO A 274 6.62 -6.64 -20.21
C PRO A 274 5.44 -6.07 -19.41
N TYR A 275 4.61 -5.26 -20.06
CA TYR A 275 3.45 -4.63 -19.46
C TYR A 275 2.16 -5.10 -20.13
N GLY A 276 1.15 -5.38 -19.33
CA GLY A 276 -0.20 -5.72 -19.76
C GLY A 276 -1.16 -4.53 -19.68
N TYR A 277 -2.40 -4.77 -19.30
CA TYR A 277 -3.37 -3.73 -19.02
C TYR A 277 -3.24 -3.30 -17.54
N GLN A 278 -2.50 -2.21 -17.27
CA GLN A 278 -2.24 -1.67 -15.95
C GLN A 278 -1.62 -2.69 -14.97
N THR A 279 -0.96 -3.73 -15.49
CA THR A 279 -0.38 -4.84 -14.73
C THR A 279 0.99 -5.20 -15.32
N TRP A 280 1.97 -5.42 -14.46
CA TRP A 280 3.30 -5.87 -14.85
C TRP A 280 3.37 -7.38 -14.95
N ARG A 281 4.12 -7.89 -15.90
CA ARG A 281 4.70 -9.23 -15.78
C ARG A 281 5.93 -9.18 -14.88
N CYS A 282 6.30 -10.32 -14.33
CA CYS A 282 7.51 -10.45 -13.53
C CYS A 282 8.72 -10.89 -14.38
N GLU A 283 9.90 -10.84 -13.77
CA GLU A 283 11.12 -11.46 -14.31
C GLU A 283 10.96 -12.99 -14.40
N TYR A 284 10.18 -13.56 -13.50
CA TYR A 284 9.72 -14.94 -13.55
C TYR A 284 8.48 -15.02 -14.45
N ASP A 285 8.56 -15.81 -15.53
CA ASP A 285 7.53 -15.81 -16.58
C ASP A 285 6.15 -16.29 -16.10
N GLY A 286 6.12 -17.16 -15.07
CA GLY A 286 4.89 -17.67 -14.46
C GLY A 286 4.17 -16.68 -13.53
N ALA A 287 4.54 -15.39 -13.50
CA ALA A 287 3.98 -14.44 -12.53
C ALA A 287 3.62 -13.09 -13.13
N ILE A 288 2.57 -12.50 -12.51
CA ILE A 288 2.13 -11.11 -12.74
C ILE A 288 2.17 -10.35 -11.41
N ARG A 289 2.22 -9.02 -11.49
CA ARG A 289 2.23 -8.20 -10.30
C ARG A 289 1.55 -6.84 -10.44
N ALA A 290 0.94 -6.38 -9.36
CA ALA A 290 0.79 -4.97 -9.06
C ALA A 290 2.09 -4.49 -8.41
N ASP A 291 2.59 -3.31 -8.83
CA ASP A 291 3.90 -2.79 -8.45
C ASP A 291 3.78 -1.33 -8.01
N GLY A 292 4.18 -1.02 -6.79
CA GLY A 292 4.11 0.31 -6.21
C GLY A 292 5.47 0.82 -5.74
N ALA A 293 5.64 2.13 -5.77
CA ALA A 293 6.84 2.79 -5.29
C ALA A 293 7.20 2.36 -3.87
N LEU A 294 8.49 2.37 -3.56
CA LEU A 294 9.06 1.99 -2.27
C LEU A 294 8.83 0.52 -1.87
N GLY A 295 8.51 -0.37 -2.84
CA GLY A 295 8.45 -1.81 -2.61
C GLY A 295 7.06 -2.35 -2.24
N GLN A 296 5.99 -1.75 -2.75
CA GLN A 296 4.65 -2.32 -2.60
C GLN A 296 4.38 -3.35 -3.67
N TYR A 297 4.04 -4.58 -3.29
CA TYR A 297 3.81 -5.66 -4.26
C TYR A 297 2.59 -6.50 -3.92
N VAL A 298 1.83 -6.85 -4.96
CA VAL A 298 0.90 -7.98 -4.97
C VAL A 298 1.31 -8.85 -6.16
N ILE A 299 1.86 -10.02 -5.88
CA ILE A 299 2.45 -10.91 -6.87
C ILE A 299 1.64 -12.20 -6.91
N SER A 300 1.05 -12.51 -8.06
CA SER A 300 0.35 -13.77 -8.31
C SER A 300 1.25 -14.68 -9.17
N VAL A 301 1.70 -15.79 -8.59
CA VAL A 301 2.57 -16.80 -9.24
C VAL A 301 1.66 -17.89 -9.75
N LEU A 302 1.29 -17.78 -11.04
CA LEU A 302 0.20 -18.54 -11.66
C LEU A 302 0.48 -20.04 -11.74
N ASP A 303 1.72 -20.42 -12.04
CA ASP A 303 2.16 -21.83 -12.18
C ASP A 303 2.45 -22.51 -10.83
N LYS A 304 2.36 -21.78 -9.70
CA LYS A 304 2.59 -22.30 -8.34
C LYS A 304 1.38 -22.16 -7.44
N ASP A 305 0.27 -21.64 -7.95
CA ASP A 305 -0.92 -21.34 -7.16
C ASP A 305 -0.57 -20.59 -5.86
N MET A 306 0.23 -19.52 -6.02
CA MET A 306 0.81 -18.79 -4.89
C MET A 306 0.60 -17.27 -5.05
N VAL A 307 0.33 -16.61 -3.93
CA VAL A 307 0.30 -15.15 -3.84
C VAL A 307 1.32 -14.68 -2.82
N VAL A 308 2.10 -13.66 -3.17
CA VAL A 308 3.02 -12.99 -2.25
C VAL A 308 2.69 -11.50 -2.22
N VAL A 309 2.29 -11.01 -1.05
CA VAL A 309 2.08 -9.58 -0.78
C VAL A 309 3.23 -9.06 0.04
N MET A 310 3.76 -7.90 -0.32
CA MET A 310 4.76 -7.17 0.47
C MET A 310 4.39 -5.71 0.56
N THR A 311 4.47 -5.15 1.76
CA THR A 311 4.42 -3.70 1.99
C THR A 311 5.68 -3.30 2.75
N GLU A 312 6.31 -2.23 2.32
CA GLU A 312 7.59 -1.82 2.88
C GLU A 312 7.92 -0.36 2.52
N ALA A 313 9.01 0.15 3.07
CA ALA A 313 9.66 1.35 2.58
C ALA A 313 11.12 1.02 2.23
N THR A 314 11.43 0.90 0.93
CA THR A 314 12.79 0.65 0.47
C THR A 314 13.35 1.83 -0.34
N LEU A 315 14.56 2.24 -0.01
CA LEU A 315 15.40 3.13 -0.82
C LEU A 315 16.46 2.33 -1.61
N GLY A 316 16.44 1.01 -1.46
CA GLY A 316 17.29 0.06 -2.16
C GLY A 316 16.79 -0.22 -3.59
N ASN A 317 17.22 -1.36 -4.11
CA ASN A 317 16.78 -1.86 -5.40
C ASN A 317 15.54 -2.77 -5.20
N GLY A 318 14.35 -2.32 -5.60
CA GLY A 318 13.11 -3.10 -5.46
C GLY A 318 13.09 -4.47 -6.18
N LYS A 319 14.11 -4.79 -6.99
CA LYS A 319 14.26 -6.12 -7.60
C LYS A 319 14.75 -7.17 -6.60
N ASP A 320 15.45 -6.76 -5.54
CA ASP A 320 16.04 -7.69 -4.56
C ASP A 320 14.96 -8.48 -3.82
N GLN A 321 13.83 -7.84 -3.46
CA GLN A 321 12.70 -8.51 -2.82
C GLN A 321 12.09 -9.58 -3.72
N ARG A 322 11.83 -9.24 -5.00
CA ARG A 322 11.28 -10.18 -5.97
C ARG A 322 12.23 -11.32 -6.28
N ARG A 323 13.54 -11.02 -6.41
CA ARG A 323 14.59 -12.03 -6.61
C ARG A 323 14.60 -13.07 -5.48
N LEU A 324 14.37 -12.66 -4.23
CA LEU A 324 14.28 -13.60 -3.11
C LEU A 324 13.08 -14.56 -3.25
N ILE A 325 11.98 -14.14 -3.87
CA ILE A 325 10.88 -15.06 -4.19
C ILE A 325 11.37 -16.13 -5.16
N TRP A 326 11.98 -15.70 -6.28
CA TRP A 326 12.40 -16.60 -7.36
C TRP A 326 13.55 -17.53 -6.97
N GLU A 327 14.49 -17.03 -6.18
CA GLU A 327 15.72 -17.74 -5.83
C GLU A 327 15.66 -18.48 -4.49
N ARG A 328 14.80 -18.07 -3.55
CA ARG A 328 14.76 -18.64 -2.20
C ARG A 328 13.46 -19.35 -1.84
N LEU A 329 12.32 -18.83 -2.32
CA LEU A 329 11.03 -19.42 -1.97
C LEU A 329 10.58 -20.44 -3.00
N LEU A 330 10.48 -20.08 -4.28
CA LEU A 330 9.92 -20.95 -5.30
C LEU A 330 10.67 -22.28 -5.52
N PRO A 331 12.01 -22.36 -5.42
CA PRO A 331 12.72 -23.64 -5.57
C PRO A 331 12.37 -24.68 -4.51
N GLU A 332 11.89 -24.23 -3.35
CA GLU A 332 11.51 -25.12 -2.25
C GLU A 332 10.05 -25.61 -2.32
N VAL A 333 9.25 -25.03 -3.22
CA VAL A 333 7.83 -25.37 -3.41
C VAL A 333 7.70 -26.74 -4.07
N LYS A 334 6.89 -27.62 -3.47
CA LYS A 334 6.58 -28.96 -3.98
C LYS A 334 5.12 -29.02 -4.37
N ASP A 335 4.80 -29.87 -5.36
CA ASP A 335 3.42 -30.04 -5.81
C ASP A 335 2.58 -30.82 -4.79
N GLU A 336 3.20 -31.74 -4.04
CA GLU A 336 2.56 -32.57 -3.04
C GLU A 336 2.73 -32.02 -1.61
N PRO A 337 1.77 -32.25 -0.71
CA PRO A 337 1.93 -31.96 0.71
C PRO A 337 3.17 -32.64 1.31
N LEU A 338 3.79 -31.97 2.24
CA LEU A 338 4.95 -32.47 2.98
C LEU A 338 4.52 -33.01 4.35
N PRO A 339 5.29 -33.94 4.93
CA PRO A 339 5.08 -34.36 6.31
C PRO A 339 5.15 -33.18 7.29
N PRO A 340 4.40 -33.22 8.40
CA PRO A 340 4.49 -32.21 9.45
C PRO A 340 5.91 -31.99 9.94
N SER A 341 6.30 -30.73 10.13
CA SER A 341 7.65 -30.35 10.53
C SER A 341 7.68 -29.65 11.88
N LYS A 342 8.74 -29.92 12.68
CA LYS A 342 9.04 -29.18 13.91
C LYS A 342 9.37 -27.69 13.61
N ASP A 343 9.82 -27.39 12.40
CA ASP A 343 10.12 -26.02 11.96
C ASP A 343 8.85 -25.14 11.92
N TYR A 344 7.64 -25.72 11.84
CA TYR A 344 6.41 -24.94 11.90
C TYR A 344 6.28 -24.15 13.21
N GLN A 345 6.57 -24.79 14.36
CA GLN A 345 6.55 -24.07 15.65
C GLN A 345 7.63 -22.99 15.72
N ARG A 346 8.77 -23.21 15.09
CA ARG A 346 9.85 -22.22 14.96
C ARG A 346 9.41 -21.06 14.07
N LEU A 347 8.71 -21.33 12.95
CA LEU A 347 8.14 -20.32 12.07
C LEU A 347 7.19 -19.42 12.84
N LEU A 348 6.19 -19.97 13.54
CA LEU A 348 5.22 -19.19 14.32
C LEU A 348 5.91 -18.29 15.36
N LYS A 349 6.90 -18.83 16.08
CA LYS A 349 7.67 -18.03 17.05
C LYS A 349 8.45 -16.90 16.39
N LYS A 350 9.04 -17.13 15.21
CA LYS A 350 9.76 -16.10 14.48
C LYS A 350 8.82 -15.03 13.92
N GLN A 351 7.69 -15.42 13.35
CA GLN A 351 6.67 -14.48 12.84
C GLN A 351 6.25 -13.47 13.91
N ALA A 352 6.02 -13.94 15.14
CA ALA A 352 5.67 -13.07 16.26
C ALA A 352 6.84 -12.20 16.79
N ALA A 353 8.07 -12.49 16.41
CA ALA A 353 9.26 -11.82 16.94
C ALA A 353 9.87 -10.76 16.00
N TYR A 354 9.44 -10.70 14.74
CA TYR A 354 9.96 -9.69 13.83
C TYR A 354 9.57 -8.28 14.26
N LYS A 355 10.54 -7.39 14.28
CA LYS A 355 10.35 -5.99 14.63
C LYS A 355 11.36 -5.09 13.91
N LEU A 356 10.95 -3.87 13.64
CA LEU A 356 11.88 -2.82 13.25
C LEU A 356 12.68 -2.35 14.46
N PRO A 357 13.91 -1.90 14.26
CA PRO A 357 14.76 -1.46 15.36
C PRO A 357 14.21 -0.16 15.98
N GLU A 358 14.01 -0.17 17.28
CA GLU A 358 13.78 1.02 18.08
C GLU A 358 15.06 1.88 18.14
N VAL A 359 14.95 3.12 18.58
CA VAL A 359 16.11 3.99 18.75
C VAL A 359 17.02 3.42 19.85
N ALA A 360 18.29 3.23 19.50
CA ALA A 360 19.32 2.85 20.45
C ALA A 360 19.69 4.03 21.36
N GLY A 361 20.35 3.75 22.51
CA GLY A 361 20.85 4.81 23.39
C GLY A 361 20.39 4.67 24.84
N LYS A 362 20.36 5.80 25.56
CA LYS A 362 19.98 5.88 26.99
C LYS A 362 18.59 6.48 27.13
N ALA A 363 17.88 6.09 28.20
CA ALA A 363 16.56 6.65 28.52
C ALA A 363 16.64 8.12 28.96
N THR A 364 17.74 8.51 29.60
CA THR A 364 17.88 9.83 30.23
C THR A 364 19.23 10.45 29.90
N SER A 365 19.26 11.77 29.90
CA SER A 365 20.47 12.59 29.86
C SER A 365 20.24 13.82 30.76
N ALA A 366 21.27 14.27 31.45
CA ALA A 366 21.24 15.56 32.17
C ALA A 366 20.96 16.73 31.22
N PHE A 367 21.27 16.58 29.94
CA PHE A 367 21.03 17.58 28.89
C PHE A 367 19.55 17.80 28.61
N ALA A 368 18.66 16.89 29.04
CA ALA A 368 17.21 17.01 28.88
C ALA A 368 16.66 18.30 29.50
N ALA A 369 17.24 18.78 30.60
CA ALA A 369 16.85 20.05 31.26
C ALA A 369 16.96 21.26 30.30
N ASN A 370 17.79 21.21 29.27
CA ASN A 370 17.86 22.28 28.28
C ASN A 370 16.67 22.34 27.34
N TRP A 371 15.89 21.27 27.24
CA TRP A 371 14.76 21.09 26.33
C TRP A 371 13.41 21.08 27.06
N GLU A 372 13.40 20.63 28.31
CA GLU A 372 12.21 20.35 29.09
C GLU A 372 11.21 21.52 29.10
N ASN A 373 9.99 21.28 28.62
CA ASN A 373 8.89 22.25 28.59
C ASN A 373 9.16 23.55 27.82
N LYS A 374 10.27 23.67 27.09
CA LYS A 374 10.58 24.85 26.30
C LYS A 374 9.92 24.77 24.94
N THR A 375 9.31 25.85 24.50
CA THR A 375 8.81 25.98 23.15
C THR A 375 9.97 26.30 22.20
N ILE A 376 10.09 25.52 21.12
CA ILE A 376 11.06 25.72 20.04
C ILE A 376 10.28 26.29 18.85
N GLU A 377 10.53 27.53 18.52
CA GLU A 377 10.01 28.14 17.29
C GLU A 377 10.85 27.70 16.09
N LEU A 378 10.21 27.16 15.07
CA LEU A 378 10.87 26.57 13.91
C LEU A 378 10.89 27.52 12.73
N GLY A 379 12.00 27.50 11.97
CA GLY A 379 12.06 28.08 10.65
C GLY A 379 11.13 27.39 9.67
N LYS A 380 10.91 28.03 8.51
CA LYS A 380 10.08 27.48 7.41
C LYS A 380 10.54 26.07 7.06
N ASN A 381 9.61 25.13 7.04
CA ASN A 381 9.89 23.73 6.72
C ASN A 381 8.74 23.12 5.92
N SER A 382 9.02 21.96 5.26
CA SER A 382 8.07 21.28 4.38
C SER A 382 6.91 20.60 5.10
N TYR A 383 6.98 20.45 6.44
CA TYR A 383 5.92 19.82 7.22
C TYR A 383 4.88 20.81 7.73
N GLY A 384 5.10 22.11 7.54
CA GLY A 384 4.22 23.14 8.09
C GLY A 384 4.28 23.22 9.62
N TRP A 385 5.35 22.72 10.25
CA TRP A 385 5.55 22.82 11.70
C TRP A 385 5.99 24.23 12.06
N LYS A 386 5.21 24.88 12.93
CA LYS A 386 5.49 26.22 13.45
C LYS A 386 6.36 26.15 14.72
N SER A 387 6.01 25.27 15.63
CA SER A 387 6.76 25.09 16.88
C SER A 387 6.68 23.66 17.40
N LEU A 388 7.65 23.31 18.23
CA LEU A 388 7.73 22.03 18.94
C LEU A 388 7.93 22.27 20.43
N ARG A 389 7.48 21.31 21.27
CA ARG A 389 7.81 21.20 22.69
C ARG A 389 8.12 19.75 23.03
N LEU A 390 9.12 19.52 23.88
CA LEU A 390 9.47 18.20 24.37
C LEU A 390 9.22 18.11 25.87
N ASN A 391 8.50 17.06 26.29
CA ASN A 391 8.24 16.73 27.69
C ASN A 391 8.87 15.36 27.98
N PHE A 392 9.70 15.27 29.02
CA PHE A 392 10.44 14.06 29.36
C PHE A 392 9.81 13.37 30.57
N GLY A 393 9.26 12.17 30.35
CA GLY A 393 8.81 11.27 31.40
C GLY A 393 9.89 10.24 31.77
N LYS A 394 9.55 9.29 32.63
CA LYS A 394 10.50 8.28 33.13
C LYS A 394 11.07 7.37 32.03
N LYS A 395 10.24 6.96 31.06
CA LYS A 395 10.61 6.09 29.90
C LYS A 395 9.86 6.51 28.64
N GLN A 396 9.50 7.75 28.53
CA GLN A 396 8.72 8.31 27.44
C GLN A 396 9.14 9.76 27.19
N VAL A 397 9.14 10.16 25.95
CA VAL A 397 9.22 11.56 25.52
C VAL A 397 7.94 11.86 24.76
N THR A 398 7.29 12.97 25.08
CA THR A 398 6.15 13.46 24.30
C THR A 398 6.58 14.71 23.53
N MET A 399 6.44 14.67 22.22
CA MET A 399 6.66 15.82 21.34
C MET A 399 5.31 16.42 20.99
N THR A 400 5.04 17.63 21.47
CA THR A 400 3.90 18.42 21.04
C THR A 400 4.31 19.22 19.81
N VAL A 401 3.59 19.07 18.71
CA VAL A 401 3.79 19.79 17.44
C VAL A 401 2.66 20.80 17.27
N THR A 402 3.00 22.05 16.98
CA THR A 402 2.01 23.06 16.54
C THR A 402 2.27 23.40 15.09
N GLY A 403 1.24 23.25 14.25
CA GLY A 403 1.29 23.54 12.82
C GLY A 403 1.14 25.04 12.52
N THR A 404 1.45 25.43 11.29
CA THR A 404 1.21 26.80 10.76
C THR A 404 -0.28 27.13 10.66
N ASP A 405 -1.15 26.12 10.68
CA ASP A 405 -2.62 26.27 10.77
C ASP A 405 -3.12 26.49 12.20
N GLY A 406 -2.22 26.53 13.20
CA GLY A 406 -2.52 26.73 14.62
C GLY A 406 -2.98 25.47 15.35
N LYS A 407 -3.16 24.34 14.67
CA LYS A 407 -3.51 23.07 15.30
C LYS A 407 -2.32 22.44 15.99
N SER A 408 -2.55 21.76 17.09
CA SER A 408 -1.52 21.03 17.83
C SER A 408 -1.89 19.57 18.00
N TYR A 409 -0.88 18.70 17.99
CA TYR A 409 -1.02 17.28 18.26
C TYR A 409 0.21 16.75 19.01
N GLU A 410 0.05 15.61 19.65
CA GLU A 410 1.10 15.00 20.46
C GLU A 410 1.54 13.66 19.90
N LEU A 411 2.85 13.44 19.89
CA LEU A 411 3.49 12.19 19.51
C LEU A 411 4.27 11.64 20.71
N PRO A 412 3.85 10.52 21.29
CA PRO A 412 4.60 9.83 22.33
C PRO A 412 5.71 8.97 21.71
N PHE A 413 6.86 8.92 22.38
CA PHE A 413 8.01 8.11 22.02
C PHE A 413 8.45 7.28 23.22
N GLY A 414 8.46 5.93 23.08
CA GLY A 414 8.85 5.00 24.11
C GLY A 414 10.34 4.68 24.12
N TYR A 415 10.91 4.40 25.28
CA TYR A 415 12.27 3.92 25.42
C TYR A 415 12.35 2.41 25.26
N LYS A 416 13.04 1.92 24.22
CA LYS A 416 13.14 0.49 23.86
C LYS A 416 11.78 -0.17 23.63
N GLN A 417 10.81 0.61 23.24
CA GLN A 417 9.47 0.16 22.85
C GLN A 417 8.84 1.17 21.90
N TRP A 418 7.83 0.74 21.16
CA TRP A 418 7.02 1.58 20.30
C TRP A 418 5.77 2.05 21.06
N GLU A 419 5.67 3.36 21.29
CA GLU A 419 4.43 3.98 21.81
C GLU A 419 3.53 4.35 20.64
N LYS A 420 2.28 3.89 20.67
CA LYS A 420 1.31 4.12 19.59
C LYS A 420 0.31 5.20 19.98
N THR A 421 0.00 6.06 19.03
CA THR A 421 -1.05 7.08 19.15
C THR A 421 -1.74 7.29 17.82
N ALA A 422 -2.96 7.80 17.86
CA ALA A 422 -3.70 8.24 16.68
C ALA A 422 -3.71 9.77 16.63
N VAL A 423 -3.42 10.35 15.47
CA VAL A 423 -3.40 11.79 15.24
C VAL A 423 -4.20 12.16 13.99
N ASP A 424 -4.80 13.36 14.00
CA ASP A 424 -5.50 13.89 12.82
C ASP A 424 -4.55 14.62 11.85
N ALA A 425 -3.29 14.82 12.26
CA ALA A 425 -2.27 15.40 11.40
C ALA A 425 -1.88 14.46 10.27
N TYR A 426 -1.81 14.99 9.05
CA TYR A 426 -1.45 14.21 7.89
C TYR A 426 -0.03 13.65 7.98
N PRO A 427 0.17 12.37 7.58
CA PRO A 427 1.49 11.77 7.51
C PRO A 427 2.40 12.54 6.54
N PRO A 428 3.72 12.60 6.79
CA PRO A 428 4.68 13.02 5.77
C PRO A 428 4.58 12.13 4.54
N TYR A 429 4.61 12.73 3.36
CA TYR A 429 4.40 12.00 2.13
C TYR A 429 5.36 12.41 1.02
N SER A 430 5.78 11.45 0.19
CA SER A 430 6.71 11.66 -0.91
C SER A 430 6.10 12.40 -2.11
N ILE A 431 4.78 12.36 -2.25
CA ILE A 431 4.03 13.08 -3.27
C ILE A 431 3.25 14.21 -2.55
N THR A 432 3.47 15.46 -2.85
CA THR A 432 2.86 16.61 -2.17
C THR A 432 2.08 17.48 -3.14
N PRO A 433 0.85 17.17 -3.53
CA PRO A 433 0.01 18.10 -4.28
C PRO A 433 -0.85 19.00 -3.38
N ILE A 434 -1.53 19.93 -3.99
CA ILE A 434 -2.60 20.70 -3.38
C ILE A 434 -3.79 19.77 -3.10
N ASP A 435 -4.52 20.09 -2.03
CA ASP A 435 -5.73 19.36 -1.57
C ASP A 435 -5.51 17.86 -1.40
N ARG A 436 -4.33 17.51 -0.95
CA ARG A 436 -3.98 16.14 -0.63
C ARG A 436 -4.81 15.57 0.48
N PHE A 437 -4.84 14.24 0.47
CA PHE A 437 -5.60 13.42 1.41
C PHE A 437 -7.12 13.53 1.24
N LYS A 438 -7.61 14.24 0.22
CA LYS A 438 -9.01 14.16 -0.16
C LYS A 438 -9.36 12.68 -0.46
N GLY A 439 -10.47 12.19 0.07
CA GLY A 439 -10.84 10.78 0.03
C GLY A 439 -10.16 9.89 1.09
N LEU A 440 -9.26 10.47 1.90
CA LEU A 440 -8.63 9.79 3.03
C LEU A 440 -8.99 10.52 4.32
N GLU A 441 -9.48 9.77 5.28
CA GLU A 441 -9.84 10.28 6.60
C GLU A 441 -8.90 9.70 7.66
N GLY A 442 -8.54 10.55 8.64
CA GLY A 442 -7.87 10.13 9.86
C GLY A 442 -8.78 9.31 10.78
N PRO A 443 -8.33 9.00 11.98
CA PRO A 443 -7.01 9.34 12.49
C PRO A 443 -5.90 8.47 11.86
N TYR A 444 -4.68 9.03 11.82
CA TYR A 444 -3.50 8.30 11.34
C TYR A 444 -2.71 7.75 12.53
N TRP A 445 -2.41 6.47 12.49
CA TRP A 445 -1.66 5.80 13.54
C TRP A 445 -0.16 6.03 13.41
N VAL A 446 0.46 6.46 14.51
CA VAL A 446 1.90 6.72 14.63
C VAL A 446 2.46 5.90 15.77
N ALA A 447 3.64 5.31 15.57
CA ALA A 447 4.40 4.61 16.59
C ALA A 447 5.75 5.30 16.78
N GLY A 448 6.03 5.73 18.01
CA GLY A 448 7.22 6.48 18.37
C GLY A 448 8.20 5.72 19.24
N SER A 449 9.50 5.85 18.97
CA SER A 449 10.59 5.35 19.82
C SER A 449 11.68 6.42 19.98
N TYR A 450 12.33 6.48 21.15
CA TYR A 450 13.39 7.45 21.41
C TYR A 450 14.60 6.86 22.13
N GLY A 451 15.70 7.62 22.07
CA GLY A 451 16.90 7.38 22.87
C GLY A 451 17.86 8.57 22.81
N TRP A 452 18.60 8.76 23.87
CA TRP A 452 19.75 9.65 23.88
C TRP A 452 20.95 8.89 23.28
N ILE A 453 21.29 9.20 22.02
CA ILE A 453 22.38 8.54 21.28
C ILE A 453 23.76 9.06 21.68
N SER A 454 23.82 10.24 22.31
CA SER A 454 24.98 10.78 23.00
C SER A 454 24.55 11.53 24.25
N LYS A 455 25.46 12.23 24.94
CA LYS A 455 25.11 13.08 26.10
C LYS A 455 24.18 14.24 25.72
N GLU A 456 24.30 14.76 24.51
CA GLU A 456 23.66 16.00 24.03
C GLU A 456 22.69 15.78 22.88
N GLU A 457 22.63 14.57 22.32
CA GLU A 457 21.81 14.26 21.14
C GLU A 457 20.66 13.35 21.48
N LEU A 458 19.46 13.86 21.30
CA LEU A 458 18.23 13.11 21.39
C LEU A 458 17.79 12.64 19.99
N GLN A 459 17.54 11.35 19.83
CA GLN A 459 16.93 10.82 18.60
C GLN A 459 15.49 10.35 18.87
N LEU A 460 14.58 10.78 18.02
CA LEU A 460 13.18 10.35 17.96
C LEU A 460 12.94 9.66 16.63
N LYS A 461 12.27 8.52 16.64
CA LYS A 461 11.87 7.82 15.43
C LYS A 461 10.35 7.60 15.45
N ALA A 462 9.65 8.08 14.41
CA ALA A 462 8.20 7.96 14.26
C ALA A 462 7.87 7.19 12.98
N HIS A 463 7.18 6.06 13.10
CA HIS A 463 6.58 5.33 11.98
C HIS A 463 5.08 5.65 11.89
N TYR A 464 4.63 6.13 10.76
CA TYR A 464 3.20 6.29 10.45
C TYR A 464 2.69 4.94 9.95
N VAL A 465 2.25 4.08 10.88
CA VAL A 465 1.99 2.64 10.62
C VAL A 465 0.79 2.37 9.70
N SER A 466 -0.10 3.33 9.53
CA SER A 466 -1.17 3.31 8.52
C SER A 466 -0.75 3.96 7.20
N TRP A 467 0.55 4.17 7.01
CA TRP A 467 1.17 4.80 5.85
C TRP A 467 2.49 4.10 5.53
N VAL A 468 3.32 4.72 4.70
CA VAL A 468 4.68 4.22 4.37
C VAL A 468 5.76 4.96 5.12
N SER A 469 5.47 6.17 5.60
CA SER A 469 6.47 7.14 6.03
C SER A 469 7.01 6.85 7.42
N ALA A 470 8.30 7.03 7.58
CA ALA A 470 8.95 7.17 8.87
C ALA A 470 9.86 8.40 8.89
N LEU A 471 9.95 9.02 10.07
CA LEU A 471 10.84 10.13 10.36
C LEU A 471 11.81 9.70 11.45
N GLU A 472 13.10 9.86 11.18
CA GLU A 472 14.14 9.80 12.19
C GLU A 472 14.69 11.21 12.40
N MET A 473 14.53 11.75 13.61
CA MET A 473 14.81 13.12 13.96
C MET A 473 15.88 13.18 15.04
N THR A 474 17.04 13.76 14.75
CA THR A 474 18.12 13.97 15.73
C THR A 474 18.15 15.43 16.14
N PHE A 475 17.92 15.68 17.41
CA PHE A 475 17.89 17.01 18.04
C PHE A 475 19.25 17.35 18.62
N ARG A 476 19.75 18.54 18.27
CA ARG A 476 21.03 19.11 18.74
C ARG A 476 20.86 20.59 19.07
N LEU A 477 21.59 21.05 20.07
CA LEU A 477 21.72 22.47 20.39
C LEU A 477 23.14 22.94 19.99
N VAL A 478 23.24 23.83 19.01
CA VAL A 478 24.53 24.30 18.45
C VAL A 478 24.54 25.83 18.53
N ASN A 479 25.42 26.40 19.35
CA ASN A 479 25.55 27.86 19.55
C ASN A 479 24.22 28.55 19.88
N GLY A 480 23.39 27.92 20.73
CA GLY A 480 22.07 28.43 21.10
C GLY A 480 20.95 28.24 20.07
N GLU A 481 21.25 27.68 18.89
CA GLU A 481 20.28 27.32 17.86
C GLU A 481 19.90 25.84 17.96
N VAL A 482 18.63 25.53 17.87
CA VAL A 482 18.12 24.16 17.76
C VAL A 482 18.27 23.69 16.33
N LYS A 483 18.92 22.52 16.12
CA LYS A 483 19.02 21.84 14.84
C LYS A 483 18.38 20.46 14.93
N ILE A 484 17.41 20.21 14.08
CA ILE A 484 16.71 18.93 13.97
C ILE A 484 17.09 18.33 12.63
N HIS A 485 18.00 17.35 12.67
CA HIS A 485 18.37 16.59 11.48
C HIS A 485 17.32 15.53 11.23
N VAL A 486 16.70 15.55 10.04
CA VAL A 486 15.59 14.67 9.67
C VAL A 486 16.01 13.76 8.53
N GLN A 487 15.96 12.45 8.77
CA GLN A 487 16.06 11.41 7.75
C GLN A 487 14.68 10.75 7.59
N THR A 488 14.27 10.54 6.35
CA THR A 488 13.03 9.80 6.04
C THR A 488 13.35 8.46 5.40
N ASN A 489 12.44 7.50 5.48
CA ASN A 489 12.56 6.20 4.80
C ASN A 489 12.05 6.23 3.35
N TYR A 490 11.66 7.39 2.82
CA TYR A 490 11.17 7.57 1.44
C TYR A 490 12.02 8.55 0.62
N ALA A 491 13.08 9.11 1.18
CA ALA A 491 14.02 9.99 0.49
C ALA A 491 15.46 9.75 0.95
N LYS A 492 16.39 9.67 -0.02
CA LYS A 492 17.80 9.38 0.27
C LYS A 492 18.56 10.52 0.98
N LYS A 493 18.14 11.77 0.72
CA LYS A 493 18.83 12.95 1.26
C LYS A 493 18.14 13.42 2.53
N PRO A 494 18.87 13.46 3.67
CA PRO A 494 18.38 14.12 4.87
C PRO A 494 18.32 15.64 4.69
N PHE A 495 17.61 16.31 5.59
CA PHE A 495 17.58 17.76 5.67
C PHE A 495 17.56 18.22 7.14
N THR A 496 17.75 19.51 7.37
CA THR A 496 17.78 20.05 8.72
C THR A 496 16.71 21.13 8.87
N ILE A 497 15.91 21.03 9.93
CA ILE A 497 15.03 22.08 10.41
C ILE A 497 15.75 22.84 11.50
N THR A 498 15.81 24.16 11.42
CA THR A 498 16.40 25.00 12.45
C THR A 498 15.31 25.67 13.28
N GLY A 499 15.64 26.00 14.53
CA GLY A 499 14.74 26.70 15.44
C GLY A 499 15.47 27.38 16.58
N LYS A 500 14.70 28.16 17.35
CA LYS A 500 15.20 28.83 18.56
C LYS A 500 14.20 28.62 19.69
N PHE A 501 14.67 28.61 20.92
CA PHE A 501 13.78 28.66 22.07
C PHE A 501 13.01 29.99 22.05
N ALA A 502 11.70 29.92 22.29
CA ALA A 502 10.89 31.10 22.51
C ALA A 502 11.39 31.84 23.77
N GLU A 503 11.35 33.17 23.72
CA GLU A 503 11.73 34.04 24.85
C GLU A 503 10.75 33.90 26.05
#